data_1e5b170ac60a32f9f4c95980ddcc3ba7
#
_entry.id   1e5b170ac60a32f9f4c95980ddcc3ba7
#
_cell.length_a   1.000
_cell.length_b   1.000
_cell.length_c   1.000
_cell.angle_alpha   90.00
_cell.angle_beta   90.00
_cell.angle_gamma   90.00
#
_symmetry.space_group_name_H-M   'P 1'
#
loop_
_entity.id
_entity.type
_entity.pdbx_description
1 polymer ?
#
loop_
_entity_poly.entity_id
_entity_poly.type
_entity_poly.pdbx_seq_one_letter_code
_entity_poly.pdbx_strand_id
1 'polypeptide(L)'
;MLKINNLSVEIDNKIILDNFNLNIEPGTIHAIMGPNGTGKSTLSRAIMGDPRYNIINGSILFKDENIIKMPTDERSRKGIFLAMQSPMEIEGISNQDFLRTAISKKNNERIGLYQFIKEVEQCANDLNMNKELIHRSLNVGFSGGEKKKNEVLQIKLLKPSLIILDELDSGLDVDSLKTVCTNIQNYIKENKDTSI
;
A
#
# COMPACT_ATOMS: atom_id res chain seq x y z
N MET A 1 8.82 13.80 3.81
CA MET A 1 8.45 12.50 3.20
C MET A 1 7.61 12.70 1.92
N LEU A 2 6.39 13.20 2.01
CA LEU A 2 5.52 13.50 0.87
C LEU A 2 5.08 14.97 0.93
N LYS A 3 5.22 15.72 -0.18
CA LYS A 3 4.72 17.10 -0.30
C LYS A 3 3.83 17.20 -1.53
N ILE A 4 2.62 17.68 -1.34
CA ILE A 4 1.64 17.91 -2.40
C ILE A 4 1.35 19.41 -2.41
N ASN A 5 1.52 20.05 -3.57
CA ASN A 5 1.29 21.49 -3.71
C ASN A 5 0.29 21.73 -4.84
N ASN A 6 -0.81 22.42 -4.51
CA ASN A 6 -1.85 22.88 -5.44
C ASN A 6 -2.35 21.79 -6.39
N LEU A 7 -2.51 20.56 -5.88
CA LEU A 7 -2.89 19.40 -6.69
C LEU A 7 -4.33 19.50 -7.12
N SER A 8 -4.56 19.44 -8.43
CA SER A 8 -5.90 19.30 -9.00
C SER A 8 -5.95 18.02 -9.84
N VAL A 9 -6.95 17.17 -9.56
CA VAL A 9 -7.13 15.86 -10.17
C VAL A 9 -8.50 15.77 -10.81
N GLU A 10 -8.52 15.28 -12.04
CA GLU A 10 -9.71 15.09 -12.86
C GLU A 10 -9.94 13.61 -13.15
N ILE A 11 -11.22 13.21 -13.17
CA ILE A 11 -11.70 11.90 -13.60
C ILE A 11 -12.91 12.14 -14.50
N ASP A 12 -12.93 11.57 -15.70
CA ASP A 12 -14.02 11.67 -16.65
C ASP A 12 -14.48 13.14 -16.90
N ASN A 13 -13.50 14.03 -17.10
CA ASN A 13 -13.69 15.48 -17.28
C ASN A 13 -14.33 16.20 -16.09
N LYS A 14 -14.30 15.61 -14.90
CA LYS A 14 -14.78 16.23 -13.68
C LYS A 14 -13.64 16.40 -12.69
N ILE A 15 -13.42 17.63 -12.23
CA ILE A 15 -12.44 17.93 -11.17
C ILE A 15 -12.97 17.36 -9.85
N ILE A 16 -12.22 16.46 -9.23
CA ILE A 16 -12.53 15.81 -7.95
C ILE A 16 -11.69 16.41 -6.82
N LEU A 17 -10.42 16.67 -7.07
CA LEU A 17 -9.56 17.42 -6.15
C LEU A 17 -9.21 18.75 -6.82
N ASP A 18 -9.34 19.82 -6.10
CA ASP A 18 -9.00 21.17 -6.57
C ASP A 18 -8.09 21.87 -5.57
N ASN A 19 -6.91 22.27 -6.05
CA ASN A 19 -5.94 23.06 -5.29
C ASN A 19 -5.53 22.43 -3.93
N PHE A 20 -5.47 21.09 -3.86
CA PHE A 20 -5.21 20.34 -2.64
C PHE A 20 -3.73 20.44 -2.22
N ASN A 21 -3.49 20.68 -0.93
CA ASN A 21 -2.15 20.78 -0.36
C ASN A 21 -2.00 19.83 0.82
N LEU A 22 -0.85 19.14 0.93
CA LEU A 22 -0.54 18.23 2.02
C LEU A 22 0.96 18.15 2.22
N ASN A 23 1.41 18.15 3.47
CA ASN A 23 2.80 17.86 3.82
C ASN A 23 2.85 16.76 4.87
N ILE A 24 3.54 15.67 4.57
CA ILE A 24 3.76 14.53 5.45
C ILE A 24 5.26 14.45 5.76
N GLU A 25 5.60 14.63 7.03
CA GLU A 25 6.97 14.47 7.51
C GLU A 25 7.29 12.97 7.71
N PRO A 26 8.59 12.57 7.65
CA PRO A 26 9.00 11.20 7.96
C PRO A 26 8.53 10.77 9.35
N GLY A 27 8.08 9.50 9.48
CA GLY A 27 7.70 8.91 10.76
C GLY A 27 6.38 9.42 11.35
N THR A 28 5.55 10.11 10.57
CA THR A 28 4.27 10.66 11.04
C THR A 28 3.06 9.88 10.51
N ILE A 29 1.97 9.91 11.28
CA ILE A 29 0.68 9.34 10.89
C ILE A 29 -0.27 10.49 10.60
N HIS A 30 -0.84 10.51 9.40
CA HIS A 30 -1.81 11.51 8.96
C HIS A 30 -3.16 10.85 8.66
N ALA A 31 -4.21 11.30 9.34
CA ALA A 31 -5.57 10.87 9.06
C ALA A 31 -6.27 11.87 8.15
N ILE A 32 -6.68 11.43 6.96
CA ILE A 32 -7.47 12.24 6.03
C ILE A 32 -8.94 11.91 6.21
N MET A 33 -9.69 12.88 6.73
CA MET A 33 -11.09 12.73 7.07
C MET A 33 -11.99 13.59 6.18
N GLY A 34 -13.19 13.12 5.93
CA GLY A 34 -14.21 13.85 5.17
C GLY A 34 -15.36 12.94 4.74
N PRO A 35 -16.50 13.50 4.31
CA PRO A 35 -17.64 12.74 3.79
C PRO A 35 -17.27 11.84 2.61
N ASN A 36 -18.16 10.90 2.27
CA ASN A 36 -17.99 10.09 1.07
C ASN A 36 -18.09 10.97 -0.17
N GLY A 37 -17.28 10.66 -1.18
CA GLY A 37 -17.25 11.41 -2.44
C GLY A 37 -16.38 12.68 -2.44
N THR A 38 -15.69 13.01 -1.34
CA THR A 38 -14.81 14.22 -1.25
C THR A 38 -13.43 14.02 -1.88
N GLY A 39 -13.13 12.86 -2.47
CA GLY A 39 -11.87 12.63 -3.17
C GLY A 39 -10.77 11.94 -2.34
N LYS A 40 -11.08 11.35 -1.16
CA LYS A 40 -10.08 10.63 -0.34
C LYS A 40 -9.37 9.53 -1.14
N SER A 41 -10.12 8.61 -1.74
CA SER A 41 -9.54 7.53 -2.57
C SER A 41 -8.97 8.05 -3.89
N THR A 42 -9.47 9.19 -4.41
CA THR A 42 -8.87 9.88 -5.56
C THR A 42 -7.44 10.33 -5.23
N LEU A 43 -7.22 10.89 -4.05
CA LEU A 43 -5.90 11.29 -3.59
C LEU A 43 -4.94 10.09 -3.52
N SER A 44 -5.37 8.99 -2.90
CA SER A 44 -4.58 7.75 -2.78
C SER A 44 -4.17 7.21 -4.15
N ARG A 45 -5.10 7.18 -5.11
CA ARG A 45 -4.88 6.73 -6.48
C ARG A 45 -3.97 7.67 -7.27
N ALA A 46 -4.14 8.98 -7.12
CA ALA A 46 -3.28 9.98 -7.76
C ALA A 46 -1.83 9.88 -7.24
N ILE A 47 -1.63 9.68 -5.93
CA ILE A 47 -0.29 9.45 -5.36
C ILE A 47 0.33 8.17 -5.91
N MET A 48 -0.45 7.11 -6.14
CA MET A 48 0.05 5.86 -6.76
C MET A 48 0.25 5.95 -8.27
N GLY A 49 -0.25 7.00 -8.94
CA GLY A 49 -0.12 7.16 -10.39
C GLY A 49 -1.03 6.24 -11.19
N ASP A 50 -2.23 5.98 -10.69
CA ASP A 50 -3.27 5.27 -11.46
C ASP A 50 -3.65 6.12 -12.69
N PRO A 51 -3.50 5.62 -13.93
CA PRO A 51 -3.64 6.40 -15.14
C PRO A 51 -5.06 6.94 -15.39
N ARG A 52 -6.05 6.45 -14.67
CA ARG A 52 -7.43 6.96 -14.72
C ARG A 52 -7.61 8.32 -14.04
N TYR A 53 -6.65 8.71 -13.21
CA TYR A 53 -6.67 9.94 -12.42
C TYR A 53 -5.72 10.95 -13.03
N ASN A 54 -6.28 11.86 -13.84
CA ASN A 54 -5.52 12.86 -14.56
C ASN A 54 -5.14 14.04 -13.66
N ILE A 55 -3.85 14.24 -13.44
CA ILE A 55 -3.33 15.37 -12.69
C ILE A 55 -3.23 16.55 -13.66
N ILE A 56 -4.13 17.55 -13.51
CA ILE A 56 -4.21 18.72 -14.38
C ILE A 56 -3.41 19.91 -13.87
N ASN A 57 -3.11 19.96 -12.57
CA ASN A 57 -2.30 21.02 -11.97
C ASN A 57 -1.59 20.52 -10.70
N GLY A 58 -0.52 21.21 -10.32
CA GLY A 58 0.20 21.00 -9.06
C GLY A 58 1.40 20.07 -9.16
N SER A 59 1.90 19.65 -8.00
CA SER A 59 3.05 18.74 -7.89
C SER A 59 2.88 17.74 -6.74
N ILE A 60 3.47 16.56 -6.92
CA ILE A 60 3.61 15.53 -5.89
C ILE A 60 5.09 15.22 -5.76
N LEU A 61 5.70 15.60 -4.64
CA LEU A 61 7.09 15.31 -4.32
C LEU A 61 7.16 14.20 -3.29
N PHE A 62 7.85 13.12 -3.60
CA PHE A 62 8.16 12.05 -2.67
C PHE A 62 9.66 11.97 -2.46
N LYS A 63 10.13 12.19 -1.22
CA LYS A 63 11.56 12.34 -0.89
C LYS A 63 12.24 13.37 -1.80
N ASP A 64 11.58 14.52 -1.95
CA ASP A 64 12.00 15.67 -2.75
C ASP A 64 12.08 15.42 -4.28
N GLU A 65 11.64 14.27 -4.77
CA GLU A 65 11.56 13.94 -6.19
C GLU A 65 10.11 14.05 -6.69
N ASN A 66 9.90 14.72 -7.82
CA ASN A 66 8.57 14.83 -8.42
C ASN A 66 8.18 13.51 -9.10
N ILE A 67 7.10 12.91 -8.59
CA ILE A 67 6.64 11.59 -9.02
C ILE A 67 5.50 11.60 -10.02
N ILE A 68 4.99 12.78 -10.45
CA ILE A 68 3.79 12.84 -11.32
C ILE A 68 3.95 12.02 -12.61
N LYS A 69 5.10 12.10 -13.26
CA LYS A 69 5.36 11.36 -14.52
C LYS A 69 5.86 9.93 -14.30
N MET A 70 6.05 9.53 -13.04
CA MET A 70 6.59 8.22 -12.69
C MET A 70 5.48 7.17 -12.74
N PRO A 71 5.67 6.02 -13.41
CA PRO A 71 4.68 4.95 -13.44
C PRO A 71 4.50 4.30 -12.07
N THR A 72 3.35 3.65 -11.86
CA THR A 72 2.95 3.06 -10.57
C THR A 72 3.98 2.08 -10.00
N ASP A 73 4.56 1.23 -10.83
CA ASP A 73 5.56 0.24 -10.42
C ASP A 73 6.87 0.89 -9.92
N GLU A 74 7.26 2.01 -10.51
CA GLU A 74 8.41 2.79 -10.07
C GLU A 74 8.15 3.47 -8.71
N ARG A 75 6.96 4.08 -8.54
CA ARG A 75 6.55 4.65 -7.24
C ARG A 75 6.56 3.59 -6.15
N SER A 76 6.06 2.39 -6.45
CA SER A 76 6.10 1.26 -5.52
C SER A 76 7.53 0.84 -5.17
N ARG A 77 8.43 0.72 -6.14
CA ARG A 77 9.86 0.42 -5.91
C ARG A 77 10.55 1.48 -5.05
N LYS A 78 10.17 2.75 -5.19
CA LYS A 78 10.68 3.85 -4.35
C LYS A 78 10.18 3.80 -2.90
N GLY A 79 9.19 2.97 -2.62
CA GLY A 79 8.71 2.70 -1.27
C GLY A 79 7.35 3.32 -0.93
N ILE A 80 6.50 3.57 -1.93
CA ILE A 80 5.09 3.92 -1.70
C ILE A 80 4.26 2.64 -1.79
N PHE A 81 3.39 2.40 -0.82
CA PHE A 81 2.47 1.27 -0.78
C PHE A 81 1.04 1.76 -0.56
N LEU A 82 0.10 1.23 -1.33
CA LEU A 82 -1.33 1.48 -1.16
C LEU A 82 -2.03 0.18 -0.78
N ALA A 83 -2.55 0.10 0.46
CA ALA A 83 -3.52 -0.90 0.84
C ALA A 83 -4.89 -0.48 0.33
N MET A 84 -5.44 -1.27 -0.58
CA MET A 84 -6.67 -0.93 -1.30
C MET A 84 -7.91 -1.32 -0.49
N GLN A 85 -9.00 -0.60 -0.66
CA GLN A 85 -10.30 -0.99 -0.12
C GLN A 85 -10.68 -2.43 -0.54
N SER A 86 -10.49 -2.76 -1.82
CA SER A 86 -10.71 -4.10 -2.36
C SER A 86 -9.44 -4.58 -3.08
N PRO A 87 -8.61 -5.41 -2.42
CA PRO A 87 -7.42 -5.98 -3.03
C PRO A 87 -7.74 -6.85 -4.24
N MET A 88 -6.98 -6.67 -5.32
CA MET A 88 -7.17 -7.40 -6.58
C MET A 88 -6.88 -8.89 -6.41
N GLU A 89 -7.64 -9.71 -7.13
CA GLU A 89 -7.40 -11.14 -7.28
C GLU A 89 -6.64 -11.38 -8.60
N ILE A 90 -5.59 -12.21 -8.54
CA ILE A 90 -4.80 -12.56 -9.73
C ILE A 90 -4.69 -14.08 -9.81
N GLU A 91 -5.42 -14.66 -10.76
CA GLU A 91 -5.35 -16.09 -11.02
C GLU A 91 -4.03 -16.51 -11.66
N GLY A 92 -3.56 -17.70 -11.35
CA GLY A 92 -2.37 -18.30 -11.95
C GLY A 92 -1.03 -17.79 -11.42
N ILE A 93 -1.01 -16.79 -10.55
CA ILE A 93 0.20 -16.30 -9.87
C ILE A 93 0.05 -16.56 -8.38
N SER A 94 0.92 -17.41 -7.81
CA SER A 94 0.89 -17.68 -6.38
C SER A 94 1.25 -16.42 -5.58
N ASN A 95 0.69 -16.29 -4.38
CA ASN A 95 1.05 -15.19 -3.48
C ASN A 95 2.56 -15.17 -3.20
N GLN A 96 3.16 -16.34 -3.06
CA GLN A 96 4.60 -16.52 -2.88
C GLN A 96 5.40 -15.97 -4.08
N ASP A 97 5.04 -16.31 -5.31
CA ASP A 97 5.76 -15.87 -6.50
C ASP A 97 5.62 -14.36 -6.72
N PHE A 98 4.42 -13.83 -6.47
CA PHE A 98 4.17 -12.39 -6.48
C PHE A 98 5.10 -11.66 -5.51
N LEU A 99 5.10 -12.06 -4.23
CA LEU A 99 5.92 -11.44 -3.19
C LEU A 99 7.41 -11.52 -3.50
N ARG A 100 7.89 -12.71 -3.87
CA ARG A 100 9.30 -12.91 -4.22
C ARG A 100 9.74 -12.04 -5.39
N THR A 101 8.89 -11.94 -6.42
CA THR A 101 9.15 -11.10 -7.59
C THR A 101 9.18 -9.62 -7.20
N ALA A 102 8.21 -9.16 -6.42
CA ALA A 102 8.11 -7.78 -5.97
C ALA A 102 9.32 -7.36 -5.14
N ILE A 103 9.75 -8.19 -4.18
CA ILE A 103 10.93 -7.94 -3.35
C ILE A 103 12.21 -7.91 -4.20
N SER A 104 12.37 -8.89 -5.10
CA SER A 104 13.55 -8.96 -5.98
C SER A 104 13.65 -7.74 -6.88
N LYS A 105 12.54 -7.26 -7.41
CA LYS A 105 12.49 -6.04 -8.25
C LYS A 105 12.74 -4.77 -7.45
N LYS A 106 12.25 -4.70 -6.22
CA LYS A 106 12.51 -3.56 -5.34
C LYS A 106 13.99 -3.44 -4.96
N ASN A 107 14.61 -4.56 -4.60
CA ASN A 107 16.01 -4.59 -4.14
C ASN A 107 17.02 -4.64 -5.29
N ASN A 108 16.57 -4.82 -6.52
CA ASN A 108 17.41 -5.08 -7.71
C ASN A 108 18.30 -6.33 -7.57
N GLU A 109 17.92 -7.26 -6.69
CA GLU A 109 18.66 -8.48 -6.39
C GLU A 109 17.70 -9.67 -6.28
N ARG A 110 18.20 -10.87 -6.62
CA ARG A 110 17.44 -12.10 -6.40
C ARG A 110 17.53 -12.50 -4.92
N ILE A 111 16.39 -12.56 -4.25
CA ILE A 111 16.33 -13.08 -2.88
C ILE A 111 16.53 -14.61 -2.85
N GLY A 112 17.37 -15.09 -1.95
CA GLY A 112 17.57 -16.52 -1.72
C GLY A 112 16.27 -17.19 -1.25
N LEU A 113 15.92 -18.33 -1.87
CA LEU A 113 14.63 -19.00 -1.63
C LEU A 113 14.42 -19.37 -0.14
N TYR A 114 15.45 -19.89 0.50
CA TYR A 114 15.36 -20.31 1.90
C TYR A 114 15.09 -19.12 2.85
N GLN A 115 15.84 -18.02 2.67
CA GLN A 115 15.63 -16.83 3.49
C GLN A 115 14.24 -16.24 3.26
N PHE A 116 13.80 -16.17 2.01
CA PHE A 116 12.48 -15.68 1.65
C PHE A 116 11.37 -16.49 2.31
N ILE A 117 11.40 -17.82 2.21
CA ILE A 117 10.39 -18.70 2.83
C ILE A 117 10.34 -18.47 4.35
N LYS A 118 11.50 -18.41 5.01
CA LYS A 118 11.58 -18.16 6.45
C LYS A 118 10.94 -16.82 6.85
N GLU A 119 11.22 -15.76 6.12
CA GLU A 119 10.65 -14.42 6.37
C GLU A 119 9.12 -14.39 6.15
N VAL A 120 8.66 -15.00 5.06
CA VAL A 120 7.21 -15.08 4.75
C VAL A 120 6.46 -15.86 5.82
N GLU A 121 6.98 -17.04 6.23
CA GLU A 121 6.35 -17.86 7.27
C GLU A 121 6.31 -17.15 8.62
N GLN A 122 7.38 -16.44 8.99
CA GLN A 122 7.39 -15.66 10.22
C GLN A 122 6.32 -14.56 10.18
N CYS A 123 6.26 -13.79 9.11
CA CYS A 123 5.26 -12.74 8.96
C CYS A 123 3.82 -13.29 8.94
N ALA A 124 3.60 -14.45 8.31
CA ALA A 124 2.29 -15.11 8.29
C ALA A 124 1.86 -15.58 9.69
N ASN A 125 2.81 -16.12 10.48
CA ASN A 125 2.55 -16.51 11.87
C ASN A 125 2.16 -15.29 12.73
N ASP A 126 2.88 -14.15 12.61
CA ASP A 126 2.56 -12.92 13.34
C ASP A 126 1.14 -12.40 13.03
N LEU A 127 0.66 -12.68 11.82
CA LEU A 127 -0.66 -12.28 11.33
C LEU A 127 -1.76 -13.32 11.64
N ASN A 128 -1.44 -14.43 12.30
CA ASN A 128 -2.35 -15.58 12.44
C ASN A 128 -2.99 -15.95 11.08
N MET A 129 -2.17 -16.03 10.04
CA MET A 129 -2.59 -16.33 8.67
C MET A 129 -2.35 -17.80 8.36
N ASN A 130 -3.33 -18.44 7.70
CA ASN A 130 -3.14 -19.81 7.21
C ASN A 130 -2.01 -19.85 6.15
N LYS A 131 -0.98 -20.64 6.40
CA LYS A 131 0.20 -20.74 5.52
C LYS A 131 -0.13 -21.25 4.12
N GLU A 132 -1.21 -22.01 3.96
CA GLU A 132 -1.66 -22.47 2.63
C GLU A 132 -1.99 -21.31 1.68
N LEU A 133 -2.44 -20.16 2.22
CA LEU A 133 -2.73 -18.97 1.43
C LEU A 133 -1.50 -18.40 0.72
N ILE A 134 -0.31 -18.70 1.21
CA ILE A 134 0.96 -18.29 0.59
C ILE A 134 1.16 -19.00 -0.77
N HIS A 135 0.67 -20.23 -0.88
CA HIS A 135 0.83 -21.06 -2.08
C HIS A 135 -0.35 -20.95 -3.07
N ARG A 136 -1.46 -20.32 -2.66
CA ARG A 136 -2.62 -20.09 -3.51
C ARG A 136 -2.43 -18.86 -4.41
N SER A 137 -3.21 -18.78 -5.47
CA SER A 137 -3.29 -17.60 -6.34
C SER A 137 -3.59 -16.35 -5.52
N LEU A 138 -2.94 -15.23 -5.86
CA LEU A 138 -2.97 -14.00 -5.09
C LEU A 138 -4.41 -13.54 -4.85
N ASN A 139 -4.83 -13.53 -3.59
CA ASN A 139 -6.15 -13.13 -3.09
C ASN A 139 -7.35 -13.93 -3.62
N VAL A 140 -7.16 -14.93 -4.49
CA VAL A 140 -8.27 -15.68 -5.07
C VAL A 140 -8.94 -16.57 -4.04
N GLY A 141 -10.22 -16.29 -3.78
CA GLY A 141 -11.03 -16.99 -2.78
C GLY A 141 -10.59 -16.73 -1.33
N PHE A 142 -9.86 -15.66 -1.08
CA PHE A 142 -9.58 -15.20 0.29
C PHE A 142 -10.81 -14.48 0.84
N SER A 143 -11.10 -14.67 2.13
CA SER A 143 -12.05 -13.84 2.85
C SER A 143 -11.57 -12.38 2.94
N GLY A 144 -12.45 -11.44 3.28
CA GLY A 144 -12.07 -10.04 3.47
C GLY A 144 -10.91 -9.88 4.46
N GLY A 145 -10.98 -10.59 5.60
CA GLY A 145 -9.93 -10.59 6.62
C GLY A 145 -8.60 -11.16 6.12
N GLU A 146 -8.63 -12.25 5.36
CA GLU A 146 -7.43 -12.85 4.78
C GLU A 146 -6.78 -11.94 3.74
N LYS A 147 -7.58 -11.24 2.92
CA LYS A 147 -7.06 -10.23 1.96
C LYS A 147 -6.34 -9.09 2.68
N LYS A 148 -6.92 -8.59 3.77
CA LYS A 148 -6.29 -7.51 4.56
C LYS A 148 -5.04 -7.98 5.30
N LYS A 149 -5.05 -9.17 5.88
CA LYS A 149 -3.84 -9.80 6.43
C LYS A 149 -2.75 -9.96 5.36
N ASN A 150 -3.12 -10.33 4.14
CA ASN A 150 -2.19 -10.43 3.02
C ASN A 150 -1.59 -9.07 2.61
N GLU A 151 -2.36 -7.97 2.67
CA GLU A 151 -1.80 -6.62 2.46
C GLU A 151 -0.78 -6.25 3.55
N VAL A 152 -1.05 -6.58 4.82
CA VAL A 152 -0.09 -6.35 5.91
C VAL A 152 1.15 -7.25 5.77
N LEU A 153 0.98 -8.49 5.31
CA LEU A 153 2.11 -9.37 4.95
C LEU A 153 3.01 -8.70 3.88
N GLN A 154 2.40 -8.11 2.85
CA GLN A 154 3.12 -7.37 1.82
C GLN A 154 3.86 -6.16 2.41
N ILE A 155 3.23 -5.38 3.28
CA ILE A 155 3.87 -4.25 3.98
C ILE A 155 5.11 -4.70 4.75
N LYS A 156 4.98 -5.77 5.57
CA LYS A 156 6.10 -6.30 6.38
C LYS A 156 7.28 -6.75 5.52
N LEU A 157 7.03 -7.36 4.38
CA LEU A 157 8.05 -7.89 3.48
C LEU A 157 8.63 -6.84 2.54
N LEU A 158 7.80 -5.96 1.99
CA LEU A 158 8.23 -4.91 1.05
C LEU A 158 8.85 -3.71 1.76
N LYS A 159 8.61 -3.51 3.05
CA LYS A 159 9.16 -2.44 3.87
C LYS A 159 9.05 -1.07 3.19
N PRO A 160 7.81 -0.60 2.90
CA PRO A 160 7.61 0.72 2.30
C PRO A 160 7.95 1.84 3.29
N SER A 161 8.32 3.02 2.79
CA SER A 161 8.54 4.22 3.60
C SER A 161 7.30 5.11 3.70
N LEU A 162 6.36 4.98 2.76
CA LEU A 162 5.04 5.61 2.82
C LEU A 162 3.96 4.54 2.61
N ILE A 163 3.07 4.41 3.58
CA ILE A 163 1.94 3.49 3.53
C ILE A 163 0.66 4.32 3.44
N ILE A 164 -0.16 4.04 2.45
CA ILE A 164 -1.49 4.64 2.31
C ILE A 164 -2.51 3.55 2.63
N LEU A 165 -3.34 3.77 3.64
CA LEU A 165 -4.39 2.84 4.07
C LEU A 165 -5.75 3.39 3.63
N ASP A 166 -6.38 2.78 2.63
CA ASP A 166 -7.71 3.18 2.16
C ASP A 166 -8.76 2.21 2.71
N GLU A 167 -9.49 2.63 3.76
CA GLU A 167 -10.52 1.84 4.45
C GLU A 167 -10.05 0.43 4.88
N LEU A 168 -8.95 0.37 5.62
CA LEU A 168 -8.34 -0.90 6.06
C LEU A 168 -9.29 -1.75 6.93
N ASP A 169 -10.20 -1.12 7.64
CA ASP A 169 -11.17 -1.73 8.56
C ASP A 169 -12.40 -2.32 7.85
N SER A 170 -12.59 -2.00 6.58
CA SER A 170 -13.77 -2.45 5.82
C SER A 170 -13.82 -3.97 5.67
N GLY A 171 -14.92 -4.58 6.13
CA GLY A 171 -15.16 -6.02 5.99
C GLY A 171 -14.35 -6.92 6.93
N LEU A 172 -13.74 -6.37 7.99
CA LEU A 172 -13.04 -7.14 9.00
C LEU A 172 -13.94 -7.45 10.20
N ASP A 173 -13.81 -8.67 10.74
CA ASP A 173 -14.24 -8.99 12.08
C ASP A 173 -13.31 -8.34 13.12
N VAL A 174 -13.77 -8.28 14.38
CA VAL A 174 -13.05 -7.59 15.47
C VAL A 174 -11.65 -8.18 15.71
N ASP A 175 -11.50 -9.49 15.63
CA ASP A 175 -10.23 -10.17 15.89
C ASP A 175 -9.23 -9.95 14.74
N SER A 176 -9.70 -10.01 13.51
CA SER A 176 -8.90 -9.70 12.32
C SER A 176 -8.46 -8.23 12.33
N LEU A 177 -9.35 -7.30 12.67
CA LEU A 177 -9.03 -5.88 12.80
C LEU A 177 -7.94 -5.64 13.85
N LYS A 178 -8.10 -6.25 15.03
CA LYS A 178 -7.11 -6.16 16.11
C LYS A 178 -5.74 -6.69 15.67
N THR A 179 -5.72 -7.84 15.00
CA THR A 179 -4.49 -8.45 14.48
C THR A 179 -3.81 -7.53 13.48
N VAL A 180 -4.54 -7.01 12.51
CA VAL A 180 -4.04 -6.10 11.47
C VAL A 180 -3.49 -4.81 12.09
N CYS A 181 -4.27 -4.14 12.95
CA CYS A 181 -3.86 -2.90 13.61
C CYS A 181 -2.61 -3.09 14.47
N THR A 182 -2.55 -4.19 15.25
CA THR A 182 -1.38 -4.50 16.10
C THR A 182 -0.11 -4.69 15.26
N ASN A 183 -0.22 -5.42 14.14
CA ASN A 183 0.93 -5.65 13.26
C ASN A 183 1.41 -4.35 12.58
N ILE A 184 0.50 -3.48 12.14
CA ILE A 184 0.86 -2.17 11.59
C ILE A 184 1.52 -1.29 12.67
N GLN A 185 0.97 -1.25 13.87
CA GLN A 185 1.57 -0.49 14.98
C GLN A 185 2.99 -0.97 15.33
N ASN A 186 3.20 -2.29 15.37
CA ASN A 186 4.53 -2.87 15.60
C ASN A 186 5.48 -2.51 14.46
N TYR A 187 5.01 -2.62 13.21
CA TYR A 187 5.79 -2.25 12.04
C TYR A 187 6.29 -0.79 12.11
N ILE A 188 5.42 0.16 12.48
CA ILE A 188 5.79 1.58 12.62
C ILE A 188 6.82 1.79 13.75
N LYS A 189 6.66 1.10 14.89
CA LYS A 189 7.62 1.19 16.01
C LYS A 189 9.01 0.73 15.62
N GLU A 190 9.10 -0.29 14.77
CA GLU A 190 10.35 -0.85 14.26
C GLU A 190 10.95 -0.01 13.12
N ASN A 191 10.11 0.67 12.34
CA ASN A 191 10.49 1.45 11.16
C ASN A 191 10.11 2.93 11.35
N LYS A 192 10.84 3.63 12.22
CA LYS A 192 10.51 4.98 12.70
C LYS A 192 10.40 6.05 11.61
N ASP A 193 11.03 5.85 10.45
CA ASP A 193 10.97 6.78 9.32
C ASP A 193 9.77 6.50 8.40
N THR A 194 9.00 5.43 8.64
CA THR A 194 7.81 5.11 7.85
C THR A 194 6.66 6.04 8.23
N SER A 195 6.02 6.64 7.21
CA SER A 195 4.83 7.48 7.38
C SER A 195 3.57 6.74 6.90
N ILE A 196 2.42 7.05 7.49
CA ILE A 196 1.10 6.53 7.12
C ILE A 196 0.14 7.69 6.86
#